data_e9a8aab654c956959b74c2ae29a474c1
#
_entry.id   e9a8aab654c956959b74c2ae29a474c1
#
_cell.length_a   1.000
_cell.length_b   1.000
_cell.length_c   1.000
_cell.angle_alpha   90.00
_cell.angle_beta   90.00
_cell.angle_gamma   90.00
#
_symmetry.space_group_name_H-M   'P 1'
#
loop_
_entity.id
_entity.type
_entity.pdbx_description
1 polymer ?
#
loop_
_entity_poly.entity_id
_entity_poly.type
_entity_poly.pdbx_seq_one_letter_code
_entity_poly.pdbx_strand_id
1 'polypeptide(L)'
;IKDYMKRLFLENFYYDKYTDQNLAHWLHLLFSCILRNYKAYSQFSSYQSGIDYAPILRYIQNHYTTVTLQRLSEVFHYSIPYLSKVIKEYSDKNFITLVREIKMRESVRYLLDTELSMEEISEKIGYNSEDHFYRVFTAYHGISPLKYRKKYQE
;
A
#
# COMPACT_ATOMS: atom_id res chain seq x y z
N ILE A 1 -3.30 -16.29 -14.24
CA ILE A 1 -2.32 -15.21 -14.07
C ILE A 1 -0.94 -15.66 -14.52
N LYS A 2 -0.38 -16.79 -14.00
CA LYS A 2 0.95 -17.29 -14.39
C LYS A 2 1.12 -17.44 -15.90
N ASP A 3 0.13 -17.94 -16.61
CA ASP A 3 0.20 -18.14 -18.07
C ASP A 3 0.22 -16.81 -18.83
N TYR A 4 -0.53 -15.80 -18.39
CA TYR A 4 -0.48 -14.45 -18.98
C TYR A 4 0.87 -13.78 -18.77
N MET A 5 1.44 -13.90 -17.54
CA MET A 5 2.79 -13.39 -17.25
C MET A 5 3.87 -14.07 -18.11
N LYS A 6 3.76 -15.40 -18.28
CA LYS A 6 4.68 -16.14 -19.16
C LYS A 6 4.59 -15.69 -20.61
N ARG A 7 3.39 -15.44 -21.14
CA ARG A 7 3.19 -14.95 -22.51
C ARG A 7 3.72 -13.54 -22.71
N LEU A 8 3.47 -12.62 -21.76
CA LEU A 8 4.06 -11.28 -21.77
C LEU A 8 5.60 -11.33 -21.81
N PHE A 9 6.19 -12.21 -21.01
CA PHE A 9 7.64 -12.39 -21.00
C PHE A 9 8.17 -12.93 -22.34
N LEU A 10 7.52 -13.95 -22.90
CA LEU A 10 7.90 -14.54 -24.18
C LEU A 10 7.74 -13.55 -25.33
N GLU A 11 6.67 -12.75 -25.36
CA GLU A 11 6.44 -11.73 -26.38
C GLU A 11 7.54 -10.67 -26.38
N ASN A 12 8.01 -10.27 -25.20
CA ASN A 12 9.13 -9.31 -25.08
C ASN A 12 10.48 -9.92 -25.52
N PHE A 13 10.60 -11.26 -25.55
CA PHE A 13 11.82 -11.95 -25.97
C PHE A 13 11.91 -12.13 -27.49
N TYR A 14 10.76 -12.28 -28.17
CA TYR A 14 10.65 -12.48 -29.61
C TYR A 14 10.11 -11.22 -30.29
N TYR A 15 10.86 -10.10 -30.17
CA TYR A 15 10.43 -8.80 -30.68
C TYR A 15 10.25 -8.82 -32.21
N ASP A 16 9.02 -8.54 -32.67
CA ASP A 16 8.65 -8.37 -34.08
C ASP A 16 7.70 -7.18 -34.27
N LYS A 17 7.25 -6.96 -35.51
CA LYS A 17 6.36 -5.83 -35.86
C LYS A 17 4.98 -5.85 -35.15
N TYR A 18 4.60 -6.96 -34.54
CA TYR A 18 3.32 -7.11 -33.82
C TYR A 18 3.48 -7.09 -32.29
N THR A 19 4.71 -7.06 -31.80
CA THR A 19 5.03 -7.17 -30.36
C THR A 19 4.30 -6.14 -29.52
N ASP A 20 4.29 -4.87 -29.92
CA ASP A 20 3.64 -3.80 -29.15
C ASP A 20 2.12 -4.01 -29.05
N GLN A 21 1.48 -4.46 -30.13
CA GLN A 21 0.05 -4.77 -30.13
C GLN A 21 -0.24 -6.01 -29.26
N ASN A 22 0.56 -7.04 -29.37
CA ASN A 22 0.43 -8.26 -28.59
C ASN A 22 0.65 -8.01 -27.10
N LEU A 23 1.66 -7.23 -26.73
CA LEU A 23 1.90 -6.80 -25.35
C LEU A 23 0.70 -6.05 -24.76
N ALA A 24 0.13 -5.10 -25.52
CA ALA A 24 -1.07 -4.38 -25.10
C ALA A 24 -2.27 -5.33 -24.87
N HIS A 25 -2.49 -6.30 -25.75
CA HIS A 25 -3.56 -7.28 -25.61
C HIS A 25 -3.34 -8.21 -24.39
N TRP A 26 -2.11 -8.71 -24.20
CA TRP A 26 -1.79 -9.56 -23.05
C TRP A 26 -1.90 -8.81 -21.71
N LEU A 27 -1.49 -7.54 -21.68
CA LEU A 27 -1.68 -6.68 -20.51
C LEU A 27 -3.16 -6.46 -20.22
N HIS A 28 -3.97 -6.18 -21.24
CA HIS A 28 -5.41 -6.00 -21.09
C HIS A 28 -6.09 -7.27 -20.54
N LEU A 29 -5.74 -8.44 -21.08
CA LEU A 29 -6.24 -9.73 -20.57
C LEU A 29 -5.80 -10.00 -19.13
N LEU A 30 -4.55 -9.71 -18.78
CA LEU A 30 -4.03 -9.83 -17.42
C LEU A 30 -4.82 -8.94 -16.45
N PHE A 31 -5.01 -7.66 -16.78
CA PHE A 31 -5.80 -6.73 -15.97
C PHE A 31 -7.25 -7.18 -15.84
N SER A 32 -7.86 -7.62 -16.93
CA SER A 32 -9.24 -8.14 -16.91
C SER A 32 -9.37 -9.37 -16.02
N CYS A 33 -8.37 -10.27 -16.04
CA CYS A 33 -8.32 -11.44 -15.19
C CYS A 33 -8.16 -11.06 -13.71
N ILE A 34 -7.27 -10.09 -13.42
CA ILE A 34 -7.06 -9.57 -12.06
C ILE A 34 -8.35 -8.92 -11.54
N LEU A 35 -8.98 -8.06 -12.32
CA LEU A 35 -10.21 -7.38 -11.94
C LEU A 35 -11.38 -8.35 -11.70
N ARG A 36 -11.48 -9.39 -12.54
CA ARG A 36 -12.52 -10.44 -12.40
C ARG A 36 -12.31 -11.24 -11.12
N ASN A 37 -11.08 -11.66 -10.84
CA ASN A 37 -10.74 -12.37 -9.62
C ASN A 37 -10.86 -11.46 -8.38
N TYR A 38 -10.51 -10.19 -8.49
CA TYR A 38 -10.70 -9.21 -7.42
C TYR A 38 -12.18 -9.04 -7.06
N LYS A 39 -13.07 -8.89 -8.06
CA LYS A 39 -14.53 -8.83 -7.83
C LYS A 39 -15.06 -10.11 -7.19
N ALA A 40 -14.65 -11.27 -7.68
CA ALA A 40 -15.05 -12.55 -7.11
C ALA A 40 -14.56 -12.71 -5.67
N TYR A 41 -13.29 -12.32 -5.40
CA TYR A 41 -12.70 -12.37 -4.06
C TYR A 41 -13.39 -11.38 -3.12
N SER A 42 -13.67 -10.15 -3.55
CA SER A 42 -14.36 -9.14 -2.73
C SER A 42 -15.79 -9.55 -2.40
N GLN A 43 -16.51 -10.16 -3.34
CA GLN A 43 -17.85 -10.70 -3.09
C GLN A 43 -17.83 -11.90 -2.14
N PHE A 44 -16.88 -12.82 -2.32
CA PHE A 44 -16.73 -13.98 -1.45
C PHE A 44 -16.29 -13.59 -0.03
N SER A 45 -15.39 -12.64 0.07
CA SER A 45 -14.90 -12.10 1.35
C SER A 45 -16.00 -11.33 2.11
N SER A 46 -16.82 -10.53 1.42
CA SER A 46 -17.96 -9.83 2.02
C SER A 46 -19.04 -10.80 2.54
N TYR A 47 -19.16 -11.98 1.93
CA TYR A 47 -20.11 -13.02 2.36
C TYR A 47 -19.65 -13.73 3.65
N GLN A 48 -18.32 -13.85 3.90
CA GLN A 48 -17.79 -14.49 5.13
C GLN A 48 -17.70 -13.56 6.34
N SER A 49 -17.49 -12.26 6.14
CA SER A 49 -17.27 -11.31 7.26
C SER A 49 -18.41 -10.29 7.43
N GLY A 50 -19.33 -10.18 6.48
CA GLY A 50 -20.42 -9.20 6.53
C GLY A 50 -19.97 -7.72 6.47
N ILE A 51 -18.67 -7.47 6.20
CA ILE A 51 -18.09 -6.13 6.15
C ILE A 51 -17.38 -5.89 4.82
N ASP A 52 -17.62 -4.73 4.21
CA ASP A 52 -16.79 -4.22 3.13
C ASP A 52 -15.53 -3.55 3.72
N TYR A 53 -14.38 -4.21 3.57
CA TYR A 53 -13.11 -3.71 4.08
C TYR A 53 -12.55 -2.54 3.28
N ALA A 54 -12.91 -2.41 2.01
CA ALA A 54 -12.34 -1.40 1.11
C ALA A 54 -12.55 0.06 1.61
N PRO A 55 -13.73 0.46 2.11
CA PRO A 55 -13.91 1.78 2.72
C PRO A 55 -13.04 2.01 3.95
N ILE A 56 -12.87 0.99 4.80
CA ILE A 56 -12.03 1.08 6.00
C ILE A 56 -10.57 1.30 5.61
N LEU A 57 -10.05 0.50 4.68
CA LEU A 57 -8.68 0.65 4.18
C LEU A 57 -8.46 2.03 3.53
N ARG A 58 -9.40 2.49 2.71
CA ARG A 58 -9.35 3.82 2.09
C ARG A 58 -9.34 4.93 3.14
N TYR A 59 -10.15 4.82 4.18
CA TYR A 59 -10.14 5.77 5.28
C TYR A 59 -8.79 5.79 6.00
N ILE A 60 -8.21 4.63 6.31
CA ILE A 60 -6.88 4.53 6.92
C ILE A 60 -5.83 5.18 6.03
N GLN A 61 -5.85 4.92 4.72
CA GLN A 61 -4.90 5.49 3.77
C GLN A 61 -5.02 7.02 3.65
N ASN A 62 -6.23 7.57 3.71
CA ASN A 62 -6.44 9.00 3.61
C ASN A 62 -6.16 9.76 4.92
N HIS A 63 -6.18 9.07 6.06
CA HIS A 63 -6.02 9.68 7.39
C HIS A 63 -4.87 9.06 8.19
N TYR A 64 -3.89 8.45 7.53
CA TYR A 64 -2.83 7.65 8.16
C TYR A 64 -1.99 8.42 9.21
N THR A 65 -1.97 9.75 9.15
CA THR A 65 -1.24 10.59 10.10
C THR A 65 -1.90 10.64 11.49
N THR A 66 -3.23 10.59 11.53
CA THR A 66 -4.03 10.81 12.74
C THR A 66 -5.02 9.69 13.06
N VAL A 67 -5.16 8.69 12.20
CA VAL A 67 -6.15 7.63 12.37
C VAL A 67 -5.88 6.78 13.60
N THR A 68 -6.94 6.49 14.35
CA THR A 68 -6.95 5.57 15.49
C THR A 68 -8.06 4.52 15.33
N LEU A 69 -7.96 3.40 16.02
CA LEU A 69 -9.04 2.40 16.06
C LEU A 69 -10.33 2.99 16.67
N GLN A 70 -10.19 3.91 17.62
CA GLN A 70 -11.33 4.64 18.19
C GLN A 70 -12.05 5.44 17.10
N ARG A 71 -11.29 6.20 16.30
CA ARG A 71 -11.86 7.00 15.22
C ARG A 71 -12.52 6.13 14.14
N LEU A 72 -11.93 4.99 13.80
CA LEU A 72 -12.56 4.02 12.90
C LEU A 72 -13.87 3.47 13.48
N SER A 73 -13.90 3.17 14.78
CA SER A 73 -15.10 2.71 15.48
C SER A 73 -16.25 3.72 15.38
N GLU A 74 -15.95 5.00 15.58
CA GLU A 74 -16.92 6.10 15.47
C GLU A 74 -17.45 6.25 14.04
N VAL A 75 -16.56 6.21 13.03
CA VAL A 75 -16.92 6.44 11.63
C VAL A 75 -17.69 5.27 11.01
N PHE A 76 -17.28 4.05 11.32
CA PHE A 76 -17.85 2.84 10.70
C PHE A 76 -18.87 2.11 11.59
N HIS A 77 -19.07 2.57 12.83
CA HIS A 77 -20.01 1.99 13.79
C HIS A 77 -19.74 0.52 14.13
N TYR A 78 -18.46 0.11 14.08
CA TYR A 78 -18.02 -1.21 14.51
C TYR A 78 -17.22 -1.15 15.80
N SER A 79 -17.26 -2.20 16.62
CA SER A 79 -16.44 -2.27 17.82
C SER A 79 -14.94 -2.36 17.51
N ILE A 80 -14.10 -1.79 18.38
CA ILE A 80 -12.64 -1.84 18.24
C ILE A 80 -12.11 -3.28 18.10
N PRO A 81 -12.54 -4.27 18.91
CA PRO A 81 -12.11 -5.65 18.73
C PRO A 81 -12.46 -6.22 17.36
N TYR A 82 -13.66 -5.91 16.85
CA TYR A 82 -14.09 -6.36 15.53
C TYR A 82 -13.26 -5.74 14.41
N LEU A 83 -13.02 -4.42 14.45
CA LEU A 83 -12.14 -3.72 13.50
C LEU A 83 -10.72 -4.28 13.51
N SER A 84 -10.16 -4.53 14.69
CA SER A 84 -8.82 -5.13 14.83
C SER A 84 -8.76 -6.51 14.21
N LYS A 85 -9.79 -7.34 14.40
CA LYS A 85 -9.90 -8.66 13.79
C LYS A 85 -9.97 -8.56 12.26
N VAL A 86 -10.89 -7.74 11.74
CA VAL A 86 -11.10 -7.53 10.30
C VAL A 86 -9.82 -7.01 9.63
N ILE A 87 -9.18 -5.98 10.20
CA ILE A 87 -7.92 -5.44 9.67
C ILE A 87 -6.86 -6.54 9.59
N LYS A 88 -6.72 -7.36 10.63
CA LYS A 88 -5.76 -8.47 10.64
C LYS A 88 -6.09 -9.55 9.61
N GLU A 89 -7.36 -9.92 9.45
CA GLU A 89 -7.80 -10.92 8.48
C GLU A 89 -7.55 -10.51 7.03
N TYR A 90 -7.79 -9.23 6.70
CA TYR A 90 -7.65 -8.73 5.33
C TYR A 90 -6.26 -8.25 4.95
N SER A 91 -5.46 -7.76 5.91
CA SER A 91 -4.12 -7.22 5.66
C SER A 91 -2.98 -8.13 6.11
N ASP A 92 -3.26 -9.23 6.82
CA ASP A 92 -2.30 -10.07 7.54
C ASP A 92 -1.48 -9.30 8.61
N LYS A 93 -1.89 -8.08 8.94
CA LYS A 93 -1.16 -7.16 9.82
C LYS A 93 -2.10 -6.60 10.89
N ASN A 94 -1.56 -6.31 12.06
CA ASN A 94 -2.32 -5.51 13.02
C ASN A 94 -2.37 -4.04 12.54
N PHE A 95 -3.33 -3.29 13.10
CA PHE A 95 -3.58 -1.89 12.75
C PHE A 95 -2.33 -1.01 12.84
N ILE A 96 -1.54 -1.15 13.91
CA ILE A 96 -0.32 -0.34 14.13
C ILE A 96 0.71 -0.62 13.04
N THR A 97 0.90 -1.88 12.68
CA THR A 97 1.82 -2.26 11.61
C THR A 97 1.35 -1.75 10.26
N LEU A 98 0.06 -1.87 9.96
CA LEU A 98 -0.52 -1.36 8.71
C LEU A 98 -0.31 0.15 8.56
N VAL A 99 -0.64 0.94 9.59
CA VAL A 99 -0.46 2.40 9.58
C VAL A 99 1.02 2.76 9.46
N ARG A 100 1.91 2.07 10.18
CA ARG A 100 3.36 2.29 10.09
C ARG A 100 3.88 2.06 8.67
N GLU A 101 3.47 1.00 7.99
CA GLU A 101 3.87 0.73 6.61
C GLU A 101 3.38 1.80 5.64
N ILE A 102 2.16 2.29 5.82
CA ILE A 102 1.65 3.42 5.02
C ILE A 102 2.53 4.65 5.25
N LYS A 103 2.84 4.99 6.51
CA LYS A 103 3.74 6.10 6.85
C LYS A 103 5.13 5.95 6.22
N MET A 104 5.71 4.73 6.26
CA MET A 104 7.03 4.47 5.66
C MET A 104 7.00 4.62 4.13
N ARG A 105 5.97 4.13 3.47
CA ARG A 105 5.80 4.31 2.02
C ARG A 105 5.65 5.79 1.65
N GLU A 106 4.83 6.53 2.36
CA GLU A 106 4.65 7.97 2.10
C GLU A 106 5.92 8.75 2.42
N SER A 107 6.69 8.37 3.46
CA SER A 107 7.97 9.02 3.76
C SER A 107 8.99 8.84 2.63
N VAL A 108 9.05 7.67 2.00
CA VAL A 108 9.91 7.44 0.82
C VAL A 108 9.51 8.37 -0.32
N ARG A 109 8.20 8.53 -0.58
CA ARG A 109 7.74 9.47 -1.60
C ARG A 109 8.20 10.89 -1.31
N TYR A 110 8.02 11.40 -0.08
CA TYR A 110 8.52 12.72 0.28
C TYR A 110 10.04 12.84 0.18
N LEU A 111 10.77 11.80 0.57
CA LEU A 111 12.23 11.78 0.48
C LEU A 111 12.74 11.90 -0.96
N LEU A 112 12.08 11.27 -1.92
CA LEU A 112 12.54 11.21 -3.31
C LEU A 112 11.95 12.32 -4.18
N ASP A 113 10.70 12.70 -3.95
CA ASP A 113 9.96 13.59 -4.84
C ASP A 113 9.98 15.05 -4.38
N THR A 114 10.59 15.36 -3.21
CA THR A 114 10.60 16.71 -2.63
C THR A 114 11.91 17.07 -1.98
N GLU A 115 12.15 18.39 -1.84
CA GLU A 115 13.30 18.96 -1.11
C GLU A 115 12.99 19.26 0.38
N LEU A 116 11.90 18.72 0.92
CA LEU A 116 11.51 18.94 2.31
C LEU A 116 12.60 18.46 3.28
N SER A 117 12.80 19.22 4.37
CA SER A 117 13.67 18.81 5.47
C SER A 117 13.17 17.51 6.14
N MET A 118 14.02 16.87 6.92
CA MET A 118 13.64 15.66 7.66
C MET A 118 12.57 15.96 8.72
N GLU A 119 12.66 17.14 9.34
CA GLU A 119 11.67 17.65 10.28
C GLU A 119 10.30 17.80 9.61
N GLU A 120 10.22 18.52 8.48
CA GLU A 120 8.99 18.69 7.71
C GLU A 120 8.38 17.37 7.25
N ILE A 121 9.21 16.41 6.82
CA ILE A 121 8.73 15.08 6.45
C ILE A 121 8.16 14.37 7.67
N SER A 122 8.87 14.39 8.82
CA SER A 122 8.40 13.75 10.03
C SER A 122 7.03 14.27 10.47
N GLU A 123 6.82 15.58 10.41
CA GLU A 123 5.53 16.22 10.69
C GLU A 123 4.44 15.80 9.69
N LYS A 124 4.74 15.87 8.38
CA LYS A 124 3.78 15.50 7.32
C LYS A 124 3.29 14.06 7.39
N ILE A 125 4.14 13.14 7.84
CA ILE A 125 3.77 11.73 8.03
C ILE A 125 3.22 11.44 9.44
N GLY A 126 3.11 12.48 10.30
CA GLY A 126 2.49 12.40 11.61
C GLY A 126 3.35 11.67 12.65
N TYR A 127 4.63 12.01 12.72
CA TYR A 127 5.51 11.70 13.85
C TYR A 127 5.69 12.96 14.71
N ASN A 128 5.74 12.77 16.03
CA ASN A 128 5.87 13.87 16.99
C ASN A 128 7.30 14.41 17.10
N SER A 129 8.28 13.72 16.53
CA SER A 129 9.67 14.16 16.50
C SER A 129 10.44 13.52 15.36
N GLU A 130 11.44 14.23 14.85
CA GLU A 130 12.38 13.77 13.84
C GLU A 130 13.14 12.52 14.33
N ASP A 131 13.59 12.50 15.58
CA ASP A 131 14.30 11.35 16.17
C ASP A 131 13.47 10.06 16.16
N HIS A 132 12.17 10.17 16.45
CA HIS A 132 11.28 9.03 16.39
C HIS A 132 11.11 8.53 14.94
N PHE A 133 10.93 9.44 14.00
CA PHE A 133 10.90 9.11 12.58
C PHE A 133 12.18 8.41 12.15
N TYR A 134 13.37 8.96 12.47
CA TYR A 134 14.67 8.38 12.13
C TYR A 134 14.81 6.95 12.62
N ARG A 135 14.44 6.68 13.88
CA ARG A 135 14.51 5.31 14.46
C ARG A 135 13.58 4.34 13.71
N VAL A 136 12.34 4.75 13.48
CA VAL A 136 11.35 3.88 12.82
C VAL A 136 11.72 3.64 11.37
N PHE A 137 12.13 4.68 10.65
CA PHE A 137 12.56 4.57 9.25
C PHE A 137 13.79 3.68 9.11
N THR A 138 14.81 3.88 9.95
CA THR A 138 16.05 3.08 9.92
C THR A 138 15.77 1.62 10.26
N ALA A 139 14.91 1.36 11.23
CA ALA A 139 14.50 -0.01 11.59
C ALA A 139 13.73 -0.70 10.44
N TYR A 140 12.98 0.06 9.65
CA TYR A 140 12.16 -0.48 8.55
C TYR A 140 12.96 -0.67 7.25
N HIS A 141 13.81 0.30 6.88
CA HIS A 141 14.55 0.33 5.61
C HIS A 141 16.02 -0.09 5.73
N GLY A 142 16.54 -0.30 6.94
CA GLY A 142 17.95 -0.68 7.18
C GLY A 142 18.95 0.46 7.07
N ILE A 143 18.56 1.64 6.56
CA ILE A 143 19.40 2.83 6.44
C ILE A 143 18.62 4.08 6.86
N SER A 144 19.35 5.13 7.29
CA SER A 144 18.71 6.37 7.73
C SER A 144 18.02 7.12 6.57
N PRO A 145 16.99 7.95 6.85
CA PRO A 145 16.29 8.74 5.84
C PRO A 145 17.22 9.58 4.97
N LEU A 146 18.18 10.27 5.58
CA LEU A 146 19.19 11.07 4.86
C LEU A 146 20.04 10.20 3.91
N LYS A 147 20.50 9.03 4.37
CA LYS A 147 21.25 8.11 3.52
C LYS A 147 20.38 7.54 2.41
N TYR A 148 19.10 7.30 2.71
CA TYR A 148 18.12 6.84 1.72
C TYR A 148 17.93 7.88 0.62
N ARG A 149 17.68 9.14 0.96
CA ARG A 149 17.56 10.26 0.02
C ARG A 149 18.82 10.35 -0.84
N LYS A 150 20.00 10.48 -0.23
CA LYS A 150 21.28 10.60 -0.97
C LYS A 150 21.55 9.42 -1.93
N LYS A 151 21.06 8.26 -1.62
CA LYS A 151 21.30 7.03 -2.43
C LYS A 151 20.33 6.91 -3.61
N TYR A 152 19.09 7.39 -3.48
CA TYR A 152 18.01 7.09 -4.43
C TYR A 152 17.35 8.34 -5.03
N GLN A 153 17.65 9.54 -4.56
CA GLN A 153 17.26 10.79 -5.19
C GLN A 153 18.34 11.12 -6.24
N GLU A 154 17.98 10.99 -7.52
CA GLU A 154 18.82 11.40 -8.66
C GLU A 154 18.70 12.88 -8.94
#